data_ca5d5746fc388481af5ba9b287def8cb
#
_entry.id   ca5d5746fc388481af5ba9b287def8cb
#
_cell.length_a   1.000
_cell.length_b   1.000
_cell.length_c   1.000
_cell.angle_alpha   90.00
_cell.angle_beta   90.00
_cell.angle_gamma   90.00
#
_symmetry.space_group_name_H-M   'P 1'
#
loop_
_entity.id
_entity.type
_entity.pdbx_description
1 polymer ?
#
loop_
_entity_poly.entity_id
_entity_poly.type
_entity_poly.pdbx_seq_one_letter_code
_entity_poly.pdbx_strand_id
1 'polypeptide(L)'
;MAKSSMRMSAEERRESVIRAAMIEFARSGYRGTSTETIARRVGVSQPYLFRLFPGKQAIFKAAAERCIEETWRVFDESSAGLTGEAAAEAMSRAYMGLVEDREQLMMQMQLYVAVFASEAAEADEIGRAARAGWLDLFDRVRIRLGGSAEDATAFMAYGMLINTLVALGFPQDHRIWDGFGPETDEAPAD
;
A
#
# COMPACT_ATOMS: atom_id res chain seq x y z
N MET A 1 11.94 -32.92 26.08
CA MET A 1 11.06 -31.76 26.19
C MET A 1 10.46 -31.47 24.81
N ALA A 2 9.19 -31.82 24.62
CA ALA A 2 8.49 -31.60 23.34
C ALA A 2 8.18 -30.11 23.18
N LYS A 3 8.72 -29.46 22.12
CA LYS A 3 8.29 -28.14 21.71
C LYS A 3 6.80 -28.23 21.34
N SER A 4 5.94 -27.69 22.17
CA SER A 4 4.54 -27.42 21.81
C SER A 4 4.56 -26.49 20.62
N SER A 5 4.33 -27.03 19.42
CA SER A 5 4.03 -26.25 18.22
C SER A 5 2.69 -25.56 18.48
N MET A 6 2.72 -24.31 18.86
CA MET A 6 1.53 -23.49 19.02
C MET A 6 0.83 -23.44 17.66
N ARG A 7 -0.32 -24.10 17.58
CA ARG A 7 -1.10 -24.21 16.35
C ARG A 7 -1.63 -22.82 16.01
N MET A 8 -1.16 -22.23 14.90
CA MET A 8 -1.63 -20.93 14.42
C MET A 8 -3.16 -20.91 14.33
N SER A 9 -3.76 -19.84 14.81
CA SER A 9 -5.20 -19.57 14.67
C SER A 9 -5.60 -19.44 13.20
N ALA A 10 -6.89 -19.51 12.91
CA ALA A 10 -7.41 -19.29 11.54
C ALA A 10 -7.10 -17.87 11.07
N GLU A 11 -7.16 -16.89 11.98
CA GLU A 11 -6.86 -15.49 11.68
C GLU A 11 -5.36 -15.28 11.38
N GLU A 12 -4.47 -15.81 12.20
CA GLU A 12 -3.03 -15.76 11.93
C GLU A 12 -2.67 -16.42 10.60
N ARG A 13 -3.39 -17.49 10.23
CA ARG A 13 -3.20 -18.18 8.95
C ARG A 13 -3.71 -17.32 7.78
N ARG A 14 -4.87 -16.68 7.96
CA ARG A 14 -5.41 -15.75 6.97
C ARG A 14 -4.45 -14.59 6.72
N GLU A 15 -3.92 -14.02 7.77
CA GLU A 15 -2.92 -12.95 7.71
C GLU A 15 -1.62 -13.38 7.00
N SER A 16 -1.14 -14.59 7.27
CA SER A 16 0.02 -15.15 6.55
C SER A 16 -0.23 -15.31 5.06
N VAL A 17 -1.46 -15.66 4.66
CA VAL A 17 -1.84 -15.72 3.24
C VAL A 17 -1.85 -14.33 2.62
N ILE A 18 -2.40 -13.33 3.29
CA ILE A 18 -2.46 -11.94 2.80
C ILE A 18 -1.03 -11.41 2.55
N ARG A 19 -0.12 -11.56 3.51
CA ARG A 19 1.28 -11.13 3.34
C ARG A 19 1.98 -11.84 2.19
N ALA A 20 1.81 -13.15 2.08
CA ALA A 20 2.36 -13.92 0.96
C ALA A 20 1.79 -13.48 -0.38
N ALA A 21 0.49 -13.17 -0.42
CA ALA A 21 -0.19 -12.69 -1.60
C ALA A 21 0.31 -11.31 -2.04
N MET A 22 0.53 -10.38 -1.10
CA MET A 22 1.12 -9.07 -1.40
C MET A 22 2.46 -9.22 -2.14
N ILE A 23 3.35 -10.09 -1.66
CA ILE A 23 4.65 -10.36 -2.29
C ILE A 23 4.48 -10.95 -3.69
N GLU A 24 3.62 -11.95 -3.85
CA GLU A 24 3.43 -12.59 -5.16
C GLU A 24 2.76 -11.66 -6.18
N PHE A 25 1.76 -10.90 -5.75
CA PHE A 25 1.11 -9.92 -6.61
C PHE A 25 2.01 -8.72 -6.94
N ALA A 26 2.83 -8.26 -6.00
CA ALA A 26 3.83 -7.22 -6.26
C ALA A 26 4.79 -7.63 -7.39
N ARG A 27 5.23 -8.88 -7.40
CA ARG A 27 6.23 -9.41 -8.35
C ARG A 27 5.65 -9.75 -9.72
N SER A 28 4.45 -10.31 -9.76
CA SER A 28 3.90 -10.94 -10.97
C SER A 28 2.57 -10.35 -11.43
N GLY A 29 2.02 -9.39 -10.68
CA GLY A 29 0.72 -8.81 -10.94
C GLY A 29 -0.45 -9.77 -10.71
N TYR A 30 -1.67 -9.24 -10.82
CA TYR A 30 -2.88 -10.05 -10.64
C TYR A 30 -2.95 -11.22 -11.62
N ARG A 31 -2.67 -10.99 -12.92
CA ARG A 31 -2.79 -12.03 -13.96
C ARG A 31 -1.69 -13.08 -13.86
N GLY A 32 -0.44 -12.68 -13.58
CA GLY A 32 0.71 -13.56 -13.54
C GLY A 32 0.83 -14.42 -12.27
N THR A 33 0.14 -14.06 -11.20
CA THR A 33 0.17 -14.81 -9.94
C THR A 33 -0.85 -15.95 -9.94
N SER A 34 -0.43 -17.15 -9.52
CA SER A 34 -1.32 -18.28 -9.28
C SER A 34 -1.61 -18.48 -7.79
N THR A 35 -2.80 -19.01 -7.46
CA THR A 35 -3.15 -19.38 -6.09
C THR A 35 -2.26 -20.51 -5.53
N GLU A 36 -1.73 -21.36 -6.41
CA GLU A 36 -0.77 -22.39 -6.04
C GLU A 36 0.56 -21.79 -5.55
N THR A 37 1.06 -20.75 -6.25
CA THR A 37 2.27 -20.04 -5.82
C THR A 37 2.12 -19.42 -4.44
N ILE A 38 0.97 -18.79 -4.17
CA ILE A 38 0.65 -18.24 -2.85
C ILE A 38 0.59 -19.35 -1.80
N ALA A 39 -0.12 -20.45 -2.08
CA ALA A 39 -0.25 -21.60 -1.16
C ALA A 39 1.12 -22.19 -0.81
N ARG A 40 1.99 -22.38 -1.83
CA ARG A 40 3.35 -22.88 -1.65
C ARG A 40 4.20 -21.95 -0.78
N ARG A 41 4.11 -20.62 -0.97
CA ARG A 41 4.84 -19.65 -0.14
C ARG A 41 4.44 -19.72 1.33
N VAL A 42 3.17 -19.92 1.61
CA VAL A 42 2.65 -20.05 3.01
C VAL A 42 2.90 -21.43 3.60
N GLY A 43 3.21 -22.44 2.76
CA GLY A 43 3.36 -23.82 3.19
C GLY A 43 2.03 -24.51 3.48
N VAL A 44 0.97 -24.17 2.72
CA VAL A 44 -0.35 -24.80 2.83
C VAL A 44 -0.75 -25.44 1.50
N SER A 45 -1.74 -26.34 1.54
CA SER A 45 -2.33 -26.88 0.32
C SER A 45 -3.28 -25.86 -0.34
N GLN A 46 -3.38 -25.89 -1.65
CA GLN A 46 -4.32 -25.03 -2.39
C GLN A 46 -5.79 -25.24 -1.96
N PRO A 47 -6.28 -26.47 -1.70
CA PRO A 47 -7.62 -26.66 -1.13
C PRO A 47 -7.80 -25.98 0.23
N TYR A 48 -6.75 -25.94 1.08
CA TYR A 48 -6.82 -25.22 2.34
C TYR A 48 -6.87 -23.71 2.12
N LEU A 49 -6.12 -23.17 1.14
CA LEU A 49 -6.18 -21.76 0.75
C LEU A 49 -7.61 -21.36 0.35
N PHE A 50 -8.30 -22.19 -0.44
CA PHE A 50 -9.68 -21.95 -0.86
C PHE A 50 -10.71 -22.01 0.29
N ARG A 51 -10.39 -22.64 1.39
CA ARG A 51 -11.21 -22.60 2.62
C ARG A 51 -11.11 -21.23 3.32
N LEU A 52 -9.99 -20.53 3.15
CA LEU A 52 -9.76 -19.21 3.74
C LEU A 52 -10.26 -18.08 2.82
N PHE A 53 -10.14 -18.27 1.51
CA PHE A 53 -10.49 -17.27 0.49
C PHE A 53 -11.19 -17.93 -0.70
N PRO A 54 -12.37 -17.48 -1.08
CA PRO A 54 -13.12 -18.07 -2.21
C PRO A 54 -12.56 -17.65 -3.58
N GLY A 55 -11.26 -17.92 -3.82
CA GLY A 55 -10.60 -17.67 -5.10
C GLY A 55 -9.55 -16.55 -5.08
N LYS A 56 -8.86 -16.39 -6.21
CA LYS A 56 -7.76 -15.42 -6.39
C LYS A 56 -8.22 -13.98 -6.20
N GLN A 57 -9.41 -13.66 -6.64
CA GLN A 57 -9.99 -12.32 -6.53
C GLN A 57 -10.13 -11.88 -5.05
N ALA A 58 -10.66 -12.77 -4.21
CA ALA A 58 -10.81 -12.49 -2.77
C ALA A 58 -9.46 -12.34 -2.06
N ILE A 59 -8.45 -13.09 -2.49
CA ILE A 59 -7.08 -12.95 -1.97
C ILE A 59 -6.49 -11.60 -2.39
N PHE A 60 -6.66 -11.22 -3.67
CA PHE A 60 -6.15 -9.95 -4.18
C PHE A 60 -6.82 -8.75 -3.51
N LYS A 61 -8.15 -8.81 -3.35
CA LYS A 61 -8.90 -7.78 -2.62
C LYS A 61 -8.36 -7.60 -1.20
N ALA A 62 -8.19 -8.70 -0.45
CA ALA A 62 -7.66 -8.64 0.91
C ALA A 62 -6.21 -8.10 0.96
N ALA A 63 -5.38 -8.42 -0.03
CA ALA A 63 -4.03 -7.88 -0.15
C ALA A 63 -4.04 -6.38 -0.47
N ALA A 64 -4.95 -5.92 -1.34
CA ALA A 64 -5.11 -4.51 -1.67
C ALA A 64 -5.62 -3.69 -0.47
N GLU A 65 -6.63 -4.19 0.24
CA GLU A 65 -7.15 -3.58 1.47
C GLU A 65 -6.04 -3.46 2.53
N ARG A 66 -5.23 -4.51 2.72
CA ARG A 66 -4.09 -4.48 3.64
C ARG A 66 -3.04 -3.45 3.21
N CYS A 67 -2.75 -3.34 1.92
CA CYS A 67 -1.78 -2.38 1.39
C CYS A 67 -2.21 -0.93 1.70
N ILE A 68 -3.48 -0.59 1.51
CA ILE A 68 -4.03 0.73 1.81
C ILE A 68 -4.05 0.98 3.32
N GLU A 69 -4.49 0.00 4.11
CA GLU A 69 -4.55 0.14 5.58
C GLU A 69 -3.15 0.28 6.20
N GLU A 70 -2.14 -0.39 5.66
CA GLU A 70 -0.75 -0.23 6.10
C GLU A 70 -0.24 1.19 5.83
N THR A 71 -0.60 1.77 4.68
CA THR A 71 -0.30 3.17 4.37
C THR A 71 -0.95 4.10 5.40
N TRP A 72 -2.23 3.89 5.69
CA TRP A 72 -2.90 4.70 6.71
C TRP A 72 -2.29 4.50 8.09
N ARG A 73 -1.98 3.28 8.50
CA ARG A 73 -1.35 3.00 9.80
C ARG A 73 -0.05 3.78 9.99
N VAL A 74 0.80 3.81 8.96
CA VAL A 74 2.04 4.59 8.98
C VAL A 74 1.76 6.08 9.13
N PHE A 75 0.75 6.61 8.44
CA PHE A 75 0.33 8.00 8.56
C PHE A 75 -0.21 8.31 9.95
N ASP A 76 -1.12 7.48 10.46
CA ASP A 76 -1.75 7.68 11.77
C ASP A 76 -0.75 7.65 12.90
N GLU A 77 0.13 6.65 12.93
CA GLU A 77 1.18 6.50 13.95
C GLU A 77 2.18 7.67 13.92
N SER A 78 2.64 8.07 12.73
CA SER A 78 3.65 9.13 12.60
C SER A 78 3.10 10.52 12.90
N SER A 79 1.82 10.75 12.69
CA SER A 79 1.17 12.05 12.90
C SER A 79 0.27 12.08 14.15
N ALA A 80 0.44 11.14 15.09
CA ALA A 80 -0.36 11.09 16.30
C ALA A 80 -0.28 12.41 17.10
N GLY A 81 -1.43 13.03 17.35
CA GLY A 81 -1.53 14.32 18.03
C GLY A 81 -1.14 15.55 17.21
N LEU A 82 -0.80 15.37 15.93
CA LEU A 82 -0.48 16.45 15.00
C LEU A 82 -1.65 16.72 14.04
N THR A 83 -1.72 17.94 13.51
CA THR A 83 -2.67 18.36 12.46
C THR A 83 -2.00 19.34 11.51
N GLY A 84 -2.60 19.55 10.33
CA GLY A 84 -2.10 20.53 9.35
C GLY A 84 -0.70 20.19 8.84
N GLU A 85 0.12 21.23 8.69
CA GLU A 85 1.47 21.13 8.11
C GLU A 85 2.39 20.19 8.92
N ALA A 86 2.37 20.26 10.25
CA ALA A 86 3.16 19.36 11.09
C ALA A 86 2.80 17.88 10.89
N ALA A 87 1.51 17.59 10.68
CA ALA A 87 1.06 16.24 10.33
C ALA A 87 1.52 15.85 8.92
N ALA A 88 1.43 16.75 7.94
CA ALA A 88 1.90 16.51 6.57
C ALA A 88 3.39 16.13 6.54
N GLU A 89 4.24 16.89 7.22
CA GLU A 89 5.66 16.59 7.31
C GLU A 89 5.96 15.25 7.97
N ALA A 90 5.28 14.93 9.08
CA ALA A 90 5.48 13.68 9.80
C ALA A 90 5.07 12.47 8.93
N MET A 91 3.90 12.56 8.28
CA MET A 91 3.41 11.53 7.35
C MET A 91 4.32 11.37 6.14
N SER A 92 4.81 12.47 5.55
CA SER A 92 5.73 12.43 4.40
C SER A 92 7.04 11.72 4.73
N ARG A 93 7.66 12.05 5.86
CA ARG A 93 8.89 11.38 6.32
C ARG A 93 8.67 9.88 6.56
N ALA A 94 7.55 9.52 7.19
CA ALA A 94 7.23 8.12 7.45
C ALA A 94 6.92 7.35 6.16
N TYR A 95 6.31 8.01 5.18
CA TYR A 95 6.00 7.41 3.89
C TYR A 95 7.24 7.03 3.10
N MET A 96 8.31 7.85 3.15
CA MET A 96 9.58 7.49 2.52
C MET A 96 10.10 6.14 3.02
N GLY A 97 10.04 5.88 4.34
CA GLY A 97 10.40 4.58 4.91
C GLY A 97 9.48 3.44 4.45
N LEU A 98 8.19 3.71 4.26
CA LEU A 98 7.25 2.70 3.78
C LEU A 98 7.55 2.26 2.34
N VAL A 99 7.88 3.21 1.45
CA VAL A 99 8.14 2.91 0.03
C VAL A 99 9.53 2.33 -0.24
N GLU A 100 10.43 2.29 0.75
CA GLU A 100 11.66 1.50 0.71
C GLU A 100 11.36 -0.01 0.64
N ASP A 101 10.23 -0.46 1.22
CA ASP A 101 9.70 -1.79 0.98
C ASP A 101 9.13 -1.86 -0.45
N ARG A 102 9.96 -2.36 -1.37
CA ARG A 102 9.60 -2.49 -2.79
C ARG A 102 8.39 -3.38 -3.01
N GLU A 103 8.11 -4.34 -2.15
CA GLU A 103 6.97 -5.24 -2.29
C GLU A 103 5.67 -4.51 -1.90
N GLN A 104 5.71 -3.68 -0.87
CA GLN A 104 4.61 -2.79 -0.50
C GLN A 104 4.31 -1.78 -1.62
N LEU A 105 5.33 -1.08 -2.12
CA LEU A 105 5.20 -0.13 -3.22
C LEU A 105 4.65 -0.79 -4.49
N MET A 106 5.24 -1.93 -4.89
CA MET A 106 4.82 -2.61 -6.12
C MET A 106 3.41 -3.20 -6.00
N MET A 107 2.97 -3.66 -4.82
CA MET A 107 1.60 -4.08 -4.60
C MET A 107 0.61 -2.92 -4.85
N GLN A 108 0.96 -1.72 -4.39
CA GLN A 108 0.17 -0.51 -4.63
C GLN A 108 0.06 -0.18 -6.13
N MET A 109 1.16 -0.26 -6.87
CA MET A 109 1.18 -0.02 -8.32
C MET A 109 0.38 -1.10 -9.09
N GLN A 110 0.51 -2.37 -8.68
CA GLN A 110 -0.23 -3.48 -9.29
C GLN A 110 -1.74 -3.39 -9.05
N LEU A 111 -2.19 -2.73 -7.99
CA LEU A 111 -3.61 -2.47 -7.77
C LEU A 111 -4.20 -1.64 -8.92
N TYR A 112 -3.52 -0.57 -9.35
CA TYR A 112 -4.01 0.28 -10.46
C TYR A 112 -4.09 -0.50 -11.77
N VAL A 113 -3.04 -1.28 -12.06
CA VAL A 113 -3.01 -2.14 -13.26
C VAL A 113 -4.12 -3.19 -13.22
N ALA A 114 -4.36 -3.82 -12.06
CA ALA A 114 -5.40 -4.82 -11.90
C ALA A 114 -6.79 -4.22 -12.11
N VAL A 115 -7.08 -3.06 -11.50
CA VAL A 115 -8.36 -2.35 -11.68
C VAL A 115 -8.59 -2.00 -13.14
N PHE A 116 -7.60 -1.40 -13.82
CA PHE A 116 -7.70 -1.07 -15.24
C PHE A 116 -7.94 -2.31 -16.12
N ALA A 117 -7.19 -3.39 -15.87
CA ALA A 117 -7.30 -4.62 -16.65
C ALA A 117 -8.61 -5.38 -16.42
N SER A 118 -9.35 -5.02 -15.40
CA SER A 118 -10.54 -5.72 -14.92
C SER A 118 -11.86 -5.09 -15.36
N GLU A 119 -11.89 -4.06 -16.18
CA GLU A 119 -13.10 -3.33 -16.63
C GLU A 119 -14.11 -4.17 -17.42
N ALA A 120 -13.82 -5.42 -17.75
CA ALA A 120 -14.74 -6.34 -18.40
C ALA A 120 -15.39 -7.30 -17.39
N ALA A 121 -16.55 -6.96 -16.89
CA ALA A 121 -17.59 -7.80 -16.25
C ALA A 121 -17.30 -8.48 -14.88
N GLU A 122 -16.15 -9.09 -14.62
CA GLU A 122 -15.85 -9.75 -13.32
C GLU A 122 -15.12 -8.82 -12.32
N ALA A 123 -14.73 -7.70 -12.79
CA ALA A 123 -13.73 -6.84 -12.21
C ALA A 123 -14.26 -5.67 -11.43
N ASP A 124 -15.51 -5.43 -11.44
CA ASP A 124 -16.09 -4.30 -10.72
C ASP A 124 -15.90 -4.44 -9.19
N GLU A 125 -15.77 -5.65 -8.65
CA GLU A 125 -15.57 -5.86 -7.21
C GLU A 125 -14.19 -5.37 -6.73
N ILE A 126 -13.11 -5.68 -7.47
CA ILE A 126 -11.77 -5.15 -7.15
C ILE A 126 -11.76 -3.63 -7.31
N GLY A 127 -12.33 -3.13 -8.40
CA GLY A 127 -12.40 -1.69 -8.67
C GLY A 127 -13.24 -0.93 -7.62
N ARG A 128 -14.39 -1.47 -7.20
CA ARG A 128 -15.19 -0.87 -6.13
C ARG A 128 -14.42 -0.84 -4.80
N ALA A 129 -13.80 -1.94 -4.41
CA ALA A 129 -13.02 -2.02 -3.18
C ALA A 129 -11.84 -1.05 -3.20
N ALA A 130 -11.11 -0.97 -4.33
CA ALA A 130 -10.00 -0.05 -4.51
C ALA A 130 -10.45 1.41 -4.40
N ARG A 131 -11.51 1.80 -5.10
CA ARG A 131 -12.03 3.16 -5.04
C ARG A 131 -12.53 3.53 -3.64
N ALA A 132 -13.20 2.60 -2.95
CA ALA A 132 -13.67 2.81 -1.57
C ALA A 132 -12.50 3.00 -0.60
N GLY A 133 -11.47 2.15 -0.70
CA GLY A 133 -10.26 2.27 0.14
C GLY A 133 -9.49 3.57 -0.12
N TRP A 134 -9.38 3.98 -1.39
CA TRP A 134 -8.75 5.26 -1.75
C TRP A 134 -9.52 6.47 -1.24
N LEU A 135 -10.85 6.43 -1.33
CA LEU A 135 -11.70 7.51 -0.80
C LEU A 135 -11.56 7.62 0.72
N ASP A 136 -11.59 6.49 1.42
CA ASP A 136 -11.41 6.46 2.86
C ASP A 136 -10.02 6.99 3.28
N LEU A 137 -8.96 6.59 2.59
CA LEU A 137 -7.60 7.10 2.82
C LEU A 137 -7.54 8.62 2.58
N PHE A 138 -8.12 9.11 1.48
CA PHE A 138 -8.19 10.54 1.16
C PHE A 138 -8.91 11.33 2.25
N ASP A 139 -10.07 10.85 2.71
CA ASP A 139 -10.85 11.52 3.75
C ASP A 139 -10.13 11.55 5.10
N ARG A 140 -9.46 10.48 5.48
CA ARG A 140 -8.63 10.42 6.70
C ARG A 140 -7.44 11.39 6.62
N VAL A 141 -6.72 11.42 5.50
CA VAL A 141 -5.65 12.39 5.25
C VAL A 141 -6.18 13.81 5.31
N ARG A 142 -7.29 14.11 4.63
CA ARG A 142 -7.92 15.43 4.65
C ARG A 142 -8.25 15.90 6.07
N ILE A 143 -8.84 15.04 6.89
CA ILE A 143 -9.15 15.37 8.30
C ILE A 143 -7.86 15.65 9.06
N ARG A 144 -6.83 14.83 8.90
CA ARG A 144 -5.55 14.99 9.58
C ARG A 144 -4.84 16.29 9.18
N LEU A 145 -4.99 16.74 7.95
CA LEU A 145 -4.43 17.99 7.42
C LEU A 145 -5.27 19.24 7.74
N GLY A 146 -6.36 19.12 8.51
CA GLY A 146 -7.18 20.28 8.92
C GLY A 146 -8.42 20.50 8.06
N GLY A 147 -8.78 19.56 7.19
CA GLY A 147 -10.06 19.52 6.46
C GLY A 147 -10.02 20.08 5.03
N SER A 148 -8.92 20.70 4.58
CA SER A 148 -8.78 21.21 3.20
C SER A 148 -8.67 20.05 2.21
N ALA A 149 -9.49 20.09 1.16
CA ALA A 149 -9.39 19.14 0.04
C ALA A 149 -8.17 19.44 -0.84
N GLU A 150 -7.77 20.70 -0.95
CA GLU A 150 -6.60 21.15 -1.71
C GLU A 150 -5.31 20.59 -1.10
N ASP A 151 -5.13 20.73 0.22
CA ASP A 151 -3.97 20.21 0.94
C ASP A 151 -3.90 18.68 0.85
N ALA A 152 -5.04 17.99 1.03
CA ALA A 152 -5.11 16.55 0.87
C ALA A 152 -4.75 16.10 -0.56
N THR A 153 -5.23 16.83 -1.57
CA THR A 153 -4.90 16.55 -2.98
C THR A 153 -3.42 16.75 -3.25
N ALA A 154 -2.84 17.86 -2.78
CA ALA A 154 -1.41 18.12 -2.92
C ALA A 154 -0.57 17.03 -2.24
N PHE A 155 -0.89 16.68 -0.99
CA PHE A 155 -0.21 15.63 -0.25
C PHE A 155 -0.25 14.28 -0.99
N MET A 156 -1.42 13.86 -1.45
CA MET A 156 -1.57 12.60 -2.19
C MET A 156 -0.86 12.63 -3.54
N ALA A 157 -0.85 13.78 -4.23
CA ALA A 157 -0.13 13.95 -5.50
C ALA A 157 1.38 13.82 -5.32
N TYR A 158 1.96 14.41 -4.27
CA TYR A 158 3.36 14.23 -3.91
C TYR A 158 3.67 12.76 -3.61
N GLY A 159 2.84 12.07 -2.83
CA GLY A 159 3.00 10.65 -2.54
C GLY A 159 2.99 9.79 -3.81
N MET A 160 2.10 10.07 -4.76
CA MET A 160 2.07 9.36 -6.05
C MET A 160 3.30 9.62 -6.91
N LEU A 161 3.84 10.86 -6.88
CA LEU A 161 5.09 11.16 -7.57
C LEU A 161 6.26 10.40 -6.93
N ILE A 162 6.37 10.38 -5.61
CA ILE A 162 7.36 9.59 -4.87
C ILE A 162 7.30 8.12 -5.31
N ASN A 163 6.11 7.52 -5.33
CA ASN A 163 5.93 6.13 -5.79
C ASN A 163 6.49 5.90 -7.19
N THR A 164 6.22 6.81 -8.11
CA THR A 164 6.72 6.73 -9.47
C THR A 164 8.24 6.80 -9.53
N LEU A 165 8.85 7.73 -8.81
CA LEU A 165 10.30 7.92 -8.80
C LEU A 165 11.03 6.73 -8.17
N VAL A 166 10.53 6.22 -7.05
CA VAL A 166 11.09 5.03 -6.39
C VAL A 166 10.92 3.79 -7.26
N ALA A 167 9.74 3.59 -7.87
CA ALA A 167 9.49 2.47 -8.77
C ALA A 167 10.40 2.48 -10.02
N LEU A 168 10.71 3.67 -10.56
CA LEU A 168 11.65 3.86 -11.65
C LEU A 168 13.11 3.73 -11.22
N GLY A 169 13.39 3.67 -9.92
CA GLY A 169 14.75 3.47 -9.38
C GLY A 169 15.62 4.71 -9.43
N PHE A 170 15.06 5.91 -9.36
CA PHE A 170 15.87 7.12 -9.25
C PHE A 170 16.67 7.11 -7.95
N PRO A 171 18.02 7.32 -8.02
CA PRO A 171 18.83 7.45 -6.83
C PRO A 171 18.38 8.64 -5.96
N GLN A 172 18.52 8.52 -4.64
CA GLN A 172 18.08 9.53 -3.67
C GLN A 172 18.81 10.89 -3.83
N ASP A 173 20.02 10.89 -4.39
CA ASP A 173 20.84 12.08 -4.68
C ASP A 173 20.58 12.69 -6.06
N HIS A 174 19.61 12.16 -6.81
CA HIS A 174 19.27 12.69 -8.12
C HIS A 174 18.44 13.97 -7.99
N ARG A 175 18.76 15.01 -8.79
CA ARG A 175 18.10 16.35 -8.80
C ARG A 175 16.57 16.32 -8.89
N ILE A 176 15.96 15.20 -9.29
CA ILE A 176 14.51 15.05 -9.38
C ILE A 176 13.84 15.09 -7.98
N TRP A 177 14.64 14.91 -6.93
CA TRP A 177 14.18 14.95 -5.55
C TRP A 177 14.29 16.34 -4.91
N ASP A 178 14.90 17.34 -5.59
CA ASP A 178 15.12 18.67 -5.02
C ASP A 178 13.81 19.35 -4.58
N GLY A 179 12.70 19.09 -5.29
CA GLY A 179 11.39 19.61 -4.94
C GLY A 179 10.70 18.96 -3.74
N PHE A 180 11.33 17.94 -3.12
CA PHE A 180 10.82 17.26 -1.90
C PHE A 180 11.59 17.63 -0.63
N GLY A 181 12.63 18.46 -0.76
CA GLY A 181 13.37 19.00 0.37
C GLY A 181 12.57 20.07 1.10
N PRO A 182 12.96 20.41 2.35
CA PRO A 182 12.44 21.62 2.98
C PRO A 182 12.74 22.80 2.05
N GLU A 183 11.77 23.70 1.88
CA GLU A 183 12.04 24.98 1.19
C GLU A 183 13.26 25.60 1.86
N THR A 184 14.38 25.61 1.18
CA THR A 184 15.53 26.42 1.59
C THR A 184 15.10 27.86 1.40
N ASP A 185 14.93 28.56 2.49
CA ASP A 185 14.73 30.01 2.56
C ASP A 185 16.04 30.70 2.06
N GLU A 186 16.42 30.42 0.81
CA GLU A 186 17.41 31.22 0.13
C GLU A 186 16.66 32.44 -0.41
N ALA A 187 16.67 33.48 0.43
CA ALA A 187 16.36 34.83 -0.04
C ALA A 187 17.20 35.11 -1.30
N PRO A 188 16.61 35.69 -2.36
CA PRO A 188 17.38 36.05 -3.54
C PRO A 188 18.50 36.98 -3.10
N ALA A 189 19.74 36.58 -3.35
CA ALA A 189 20.89 37.48 -3.16
C ALA A 189 20.75 38.62 -4.15
N ASP A 190 20.67 39.86 -3.61
CA ASP A 190 20.68 41.13 -4.32
C ASP A 190 21.90 41.28 -5.26
#